data_47456aa5b1ab84cf0e45209c8fdd9b65
#
_entry.id   47456aa5b1ab84cf0e45209c8fdd9b65
#
_cell.length_a   1.000
_cell.length_b   1.000
_cell.length_c   1.000
_cell.angle_alpha   90.00
_cell.angle_beta   90.00
_cell.angle_gamma   90.00
#
_symmetry.space_group_name_H-M   'P 1'
#
loop_
_entity.id
_entity.type
_entity.pdbx_description
1 polymer ?
#
loop_
_entity_poly.entity_id
_entity_poly.type
_entity_poly.pdbx_seq_one_letter_code
_entity_poly.pdbx_strand_id
1 'polypeptide(L)'
;MKRKITQQLIDWKNRPDHKPLILQGARQVGKTYILEEFGHQHYKNYIKVSLDLVPDVRNFLKDNINPLEIIAYLETLYNVRIIPHDTLVILDEIQDCKRALLALKYFQEDYPQYDVVAAGSLLGVAVNQGNKPDQEETQEKQEEEFSYPVGKVDELRLYPMDFEEFLWAMNMDILAEDIRTHFNSNEAMPASVHQLALDYYQRYLIIGGMPESVGKYVETHSYLECRTVQQSILLGYNADMVKYAKPGTTVKIRACFNSIPAQLAKENRKFQNKLAQ
;
A
#
# COMPACT_ATOMS: atom_id res chain seq x y z
N MET A 1 -7.16 -9.56 9.53
CA MET A 1 -8.37 -9.64 8.66
C MET A 1 -7.97 -10.25 7.33
N LYS A 2 -8.79 -11.18 6.80
CA LYS A 2 -8.55 -11.84 5.51
C LYS A 2 -8.55 -10.82 4.37
N ARG A 3 -7.56 -10.91 3.46
CA ARG A 3 -7.41 -10.00 2.32
C ARG A 3 -7.11 -10.80 1.05
N LYS A 4 -7.67 -10.39 -0.06
CA LYS A 4 -7.46 -11.04 -1.38
C LYS A 4 -6.00 -11.02 -1.81
N ILE A 5 -5.29 -9.97 -1.46
CA ILE A 5 -3.88 -9.82 -1.82
C ILE A 5 -2.98 -10.88 -1.19
N THR A 6 -3.40 -11.51 -0.09
CA THR A 6 -2.62 -12.59 0.55
C THR A 6 -2.33 -13.72 -0.43
N GLN A 7 -3.31 -14.11 -1.27
CA GLN A 7 -3.09 -15.12 -2.29
C GLN A 7 -2.07 -14.66 -3.33
N GLN A 8 -2.11 -13.40 -3.76
CA GLN A 8 -1.15 -12.85 -4.72
C GLN A 8 0.27 -12.82 -4.15
N LEU A 9 0.42 -12.55 -2.85
CA LEU A 9 1.71 -12.62 -2.16
C LEU A 9 2.24 -14.07 -2.09
N ILE A 10 1.37 -15.05 -1.83
CA ILE A 10 1.72 -16.47 -1.85
C ILE A 10 2.13 -16.90 -3.26
N ASP A 11 1.37 -16.51 -4.28
CA ASP A 11 1.67 -16.80 -5.68
C ASP A 11 3.00 -16.16 -6.11
N TRP A 12 3.27 -14.93 -5.68
CA TRP A 12 4.56 -14.27 -5.89
C TRP A 12 5.70 -15.06 -5.27
N LYS A 13 5.61 -15.43 -3.99
CA LYS A 13 6.65 -16.22 -3.30
C LYS A 13 6.93 -17.54 -3.99
N ASN A 14 5.88 -18.24 -4.46
CA ASN A 14 6.00 -19.58 -5.03
C ASN A 14 6.49 -19.59 -6.49
N ARG A 15 6.57 -18.43 -7.14
CA ARG A 15 7.07 -18.30 -8.49
C ARG A 15 8.61 -18.38 -8.49
N PRO A 16 9.23 -19.31 -9.24
CA PRO A 16 10.69 -19.54 -9.19
C PRO A 16 11.53 -18.32 -9.61
N ASP A 17 10.97 -17.47 -10.47
CA ASP A 17 11.61 -16.30 -11.07
C ASP A 17 11.04 -14.98 -10.54
N HIS A 18 10.46 -15.00 -9.32
CA HIS A 18 9.95 -13.78 -8.71
C HIS A 18 11.05 -12.76 -8.48
N LYS A 19 10.71 -11.50 -8.62
CA LYS A 19 11.59 -10.35 -8.41
C LYS A 19 11.30 -9.71 -7.08
N PRO A 20 12.20 -8.86 -6.55
CA PRO A 20 11.85 -8.01 -5.41
C PRO A 20 10.50 -7.34 -5.64
N LEU A 21 9.63 -7.37 -4.64
CA LEU A 21 8.26 -6.91 -4.75
C LEU A 21 8.11 -5.47 -4.25
N ILE A 22 7.38 -4.65 -4.98
CA ILE A 22 6.88 -3.36 -4.48
C ILE A 22 5.38 -3.47 -4.21
N LEU A 23 4.98 -3.40 -2.94
CA LEU A 23 3.60 -3.32 -2.53
C LEU A 23 3.17 -1.85 -2.45
N GLN A 24 2.44 -1.40 -3.46
CA GLN A 24 1.89 -0.06 -3.53
C GLN A 24 0.48 -0.02 -2.92
N GLY A 25 0.08 1.14 -2.42
CA GLY A 25 -1.28 1.35 -1.93
C GLY A 25 -1.39 2.67 -1.17
N ALA A 26 -2.60 3.19 -1.04
CA ALA A 26 -2.85 4.39 -0.28
C ALA A 26 -2.36 4.26 1.18
N ARG A 27 -2.18 5.38 1.86
CA ARG A 27 -1.86 5.36 3.28
C ARG A 27 -2.98 4.69 4.07
N GLN A 28 -2.64 3.95 5.13
CA GLN A 28 -3.57 3.28 6.06
C GLN A 28 -4.43 2.15 5.45
N VAL A 29 -4.11 1.65 4.25
CA VAL A 29 -4.79 0.47 3.69
C VAL A 29 -4.28 -0.87 4.25
N GLY A 30 -3.28 -0.84 5.16
CA GLY A 30 -2.77 -2.02 5.85
C GLY A 30 -1.58 -2.69 5.17
N LYS A 31 -0.74 -1.96 4.38
CA LYS A 31 0.44 -2.53 3.70
C LYS A 31 1.40 -3.20 4.68
N THR A 32 1.85 -2.46 5.67
CA THR A 32 2.78 -2.95 6.70
C THR A 32 2.22 -4.16 7.42
N TYR A 33 0.97 -4.10 7.86
CA TYR A 33 0.30 -5.20 8.55
C TYR A 33 0.25 -6.48 7.71
N ILE A 34 -0.15 -6.40 6.43
CA ILE A 34 -0.26 -7.59 5.57
C ILE A 34 1.10 -8.21 5.26
N LEU A 35 2.15 -7.39 5.13
CA LEU A 35 3.51 -7.89 4.91
C LEU A 35 4.10 -8.55 6.15
N GLU A 36 3.88 -8.00 7.35
CA GLU A 36 4.26 -8.64 8.61
C GLU A 36 3.53 -9.96 8.82
N GLU A 37 2.21 -9.97 8.60
CA GLU A 37 1.39 -11.19 8.68
C GLU A 37 1.88 -12.24 7.66
N PHE A 38 2.17 -11.83 6.44
CA PHE A 38 2.72 -12.70 5.40
C PHE A 38 4.10 -13.24 5.76
N GLY A 39 5.00 -12.39 6.27
CA GLY A 39 6.31 -12.81 6.78
C GLY A 39 6.20 -13.83 7.91
N HIS A 40 5.32 -13.58 8.86
CA HIS A 40 5.10 -14.46 9.99
C HIS A 40 4.51 -15.83 9.61
N GLN A 41 3.59 -15.88 8.62
CA GLN A 41 2.90 -17.11 8.25
C GLN A 41 3.63 -17.95 7.21
N HIS A 42 4.44 -17.32 6.33
CA HIS A 42 5.00 -17.98 5.16
C HIS A 42 6.53 -18.02 5.12
N TYR A 43 7.23 -17.42 6.10
CA TYR A 43 8.69 -17.48 6.23
C TYR A 43 9.07 -17.99 7.62
N LYS A 44 10.27 -18.52 7.76
CA LYS A 44 10.82 -18.90 9.07
C LYS A 44 11.09 -17.68 9.93
N ASN A 45 11.42 -16.56 9.26
CA ASN A 45 11.70 -15.29 9.91
C ASN A 45 11.43 -14.12 8.96
N TYR A 46 11.29 -12.91 9.50
CA TYR A 46 11.29 -11.70 8.71
C TYR A 46 11.96 -10.54 9.45
N ILE A 47 12.48 -9.59 8.70
CA ILE A 47 13.01 -8.33 9.21
C ILE A 47 12.20 -7.19 8.59
N LYS A 48 11.69 -6.29 9.44
CA LYS A 48 11.05 -5.06 8.97
C LYS A 48 11.91 -3.84 9.30
N VAL A 49 12.17 -3.04 8.28
CA VAL A 49 12.89 -1.78 8.35
C VAL A 49 11.97 -0.64 7.94
N SER A 50 11.61 0.23 8.88
CA SER A 50 10.85 1.46 8.60
C SER A 50 11.82 2.58 8.24
N LEU A 51 11.89 2.92 6.96
CA LEU A 51 12.88 3.88 6.45
C LEU A 51 12.62 5.33 6.90
N ASP A 52 11.42 5.65 7.34
CA ASP A 52 11.08 6.93 7.97
C ASP A 52 11.54 7.03 9.43
N LEU A 53 11.54 5.90 10.16
CA LEU A 53 11.81 5.86 11.60
C LEU A 53 13.27 5.54 11.96
N VAL A 54 14.04 4.92 11.04
CA VAL A 54 15.42 4.48 11.30
C VAL A 54 16.40 5.27 10.42
N PRO A 55 16.85 6.46 10.88
CA PRO A 55 17.77 7.32 10.12
C PRO A 55 19.09 6.64 9.77
N ASP A 56 19.61 5.78 10.64
CA ASP A 56 20.90 5.11 10.43
C ASP A 56 20.85 4.16 9.23
N VAL A 57 19.77 3.37 9.08
CA VAL A 57 19.59 2.52 7.90
C VAL A 57 19.44 3.36 6.64
N ARG A 58 18.66 4.43 6.72
CA ARG A 58 18.47 5.34 5.59
C ARG A 58 19.79 6.01 5.16
N ASN A 59 20.63 6.41 6.11
CA ASN A 59 21.95 6.96 5.82
C ASN A 59 22.89 5.90 5.23
N PHE A 60 22.90 4.69 5.80
CA PHE A 60 23.65 3.57 5.24
C PHE A 60 23.27 3.29 3.78
N LEU A 61 21.96 3.22 3.48
CA LEU A 61 21.45 2.97 2.13
C LEU A 61 21.70 4.13 1.15
N LYS A 62 21.97 5.36 1.63
CA LYS A 62 22.39 6.46 0.75
C LYS A 62 23.78 6.23 0.16
N ASP A 63 24.65 5.59 0.91
CA ASP A 63 26.03 5.37 0.51
C ASP A 63 26.25 3.96 -0.08
N ASN A 64 25.41 3.00 0.29
CA ASN A 64 25.56 1.59 -0.03
C ASN A 64 24.31 1.02 -0.72
N ILE A 65 24.48 0.53 -1.95
CA ILE A 65 23.44 -0.14 -2.74
C ILE A 65 23.76 -1.60 -3.02
N ASN A 66 24.91 -2.09 -2.55
CA ASN A 66 25.32 -3.49 -2.72
C ASN A 66 24.46 -4.38 -1.82
N PRO A 67 23.73 -5.38 -2.38
CA PRO A 67 22.84 -6.24 -1.61
C PRO A 67 23.52 -6.97 -0.46
N LEU A 68 24.74 -7.49 -0.65
CA LEU A 68 25.43 -8.21 0.44
C LEU A 68 25.82 -7.29 1.60
N GLU A 69 26.23 -6.06 1.32
CA GLU A 69 26.52 -5.09 2.36
C GLU A 69 25.25 -4.68 3.12
N ILE A 70 24.13 -4.54 2.40
CA ILE A 70 22.82 -4.28 3.00
C ILE A 70 22.39 -5.44 3.91
N ILE A 71 22.50 -6.68 3.41
CA ILE A 71 22.17 -7.88 4.21
C ILE A 71 23.05 -7.97 5.45
N ALA A 72 24.38 -7.85 5.31
CA ALA A 72 25.32 -7.92 6.44
C ALA A 72 25.04 -6.83 7.49
N TYR A 73 24.72 -5.60 7.04
CA TYR A 73 24.35 -4.51 7.91
C TYR A 73 23.05 -4.79 8.68
N LEU A 74 22.00 -5.26 7.98
CA LEU A 74 20.72 -5.60 8.62
C LEU A 74 20.87 -6.78 9.59
N GLU A 75 21.63 -7.82 9.24
CA GLU A 75 21.95 -8.94 10.14
C GLU A 75 22.57 -8.45 11.45
N THR A 76 23.52 -7.52 11.33
CA THR A 76 24.21 -6.95 12.49
C THR A 76 23.28 -6.09 13.33
N LEU A 77 22.51 -5.22 12.68
CA LEU A 77 21.61 -4.27 13.35
C LEU A 77 20.47 -4.98 14.11
N TYR A 78 19.88 -6.00 13.50
CA TYR A 78 18.75 -6.73 14.08
C TYR A 78 19.15 -8.01 14.82
N ASN A 79 20.46 -8.36 14.81
CA ASN A 79 20.99 -9.59 15.40
C ASN A 79 20.27 -10.86 14.93
N VAL A 80 20.00 -10.95 13.62
CA VAL A 80 19.24 -12.03 12.98
C VAL A 80 19.92 -12.41 11.67
N ARG A 81 20.05 -13.71 11.36
CA ARG A 81 20.56 -14.19 10.06
C ARG A 81 19.47 -14.08 8.99
N ILE A 82 19.84 -13.52 7.84
CA ILE A 82 18.99 -13.44 6.66
C ILE A 82 19.34 -14.60 5.73
N ILE A 83 18.50 -15.61 5.77
CA ILE A 83 18.70 -16.85 5.01
C ILE A 83 17.88 -16.76 3.72
N PRO A 84 18.51 -16.99 2.54
CA PRO A 84 17.80 -17.03 1.26
C PRO A 84 16.54 -17.91 1.31
N HIS A 85 15.43 -17.41 0.77
CA HIS A 85 14.10 -18.04 0.71
C HIS A 85 13.43 -18.35 2.07
N ASP A 86 14.16 -18.28 3.18
CA ASP A 86 13.65 -18.52 4.54
C ASP A 86 13.35 -17.23 5.31
N THR A 87 13.99 -16.11 4.94
CA THR A 87 13.81 -14.81 5.60
C THR A 87 13.27 -13.77 4.62
N LEU A 88 12.16 -13.14 4.98
CA LEU A 88 11.60 -12.00 4.24
C LEU A 88 12.21 -10.68 4.74
N VAL A 89 12.75 -9.88 3.84
CA VAL A 89 13.18 -8.50 4.14
C VAL A 89 12.09 -7.52 3.71
N ILE A 90 11.55 -6.77 4.66
CA ILE A 90 10.51 -5.76 4.43
C ILE A 90 11.13 -4.37 4.59
N LEU A 91 11.15 -3.59 3.49
CA LEU A 91 11.56 -2.19 3.48
C LEU A 91 10.28 -1.32 3.44
N ASP A 92 9.88 -0.80 4.60
CA ASP A 92 8.67 -0.01 4.73
C ASP A 92 8.94 1.48 4.50
N GLU A 93 7.94 2.21 3.97
CA GLU A 93 8.01 3.62 3.58
C GLU A 93 9.19 3.91 2.61
N ILE A 94 9.33 3.05 1.58
CA ILE A 94 10.45 3.06 0.62
C ILE A 94 10.63 4.41 -0.10
N GLN A 95 9.57 5.23 -0.21
CA GLN A 95 9.64 6.56 -0.83
C GLN A 95 10.56 7.53 -0.06
N ASP A 96 10.82 7.27 1.22
CA ASP A 96 11.70 8.12 2.02
C ASP A 96 13.21 7.84 1.77
N CYS A 97 13.53 6.81 0.95
CA CYS A 97 14.89 6.50 0.52
C CYS A 97 14.95 6.06 -0.95
N LYS A 98 15.20 7.00 -1.86
CA LYS A 98 15.29 6.71 -3.31
C LYS A 98 16.33 5.64 -3.66
N ARG A 99 17.47 5.62 -2.96
CA ARG A 99 18.52 4.62 -3.21
C ARG A 99 18.15 3.22 -2.75
N ALA A 100 17.24 3.08 -1.78
CA ALA A 100 16.67 1.78 -1.44
C ALA A 100 15.84 1.18 -2.60
N LEU A 101 15.12 2.02 -3.36
CA LEU A 101 14.45 1.58 -4.59
C LEU A 101 15.46 1.11 -5.65
N LEU A 102 16.59 1.82 -5.79
CA LEU A 102 17.64 1.41 -6.71
C LEU A 102 18.29 0.09 -6.28
N ALA A 103 18.46 -0.14 -4.97
CA ALA A 103 19.04 -1.37 -4.45
C ALA A 103 18.19 -2.60 -4.84
N LEU A 104 16.86 -2.48 -4.97
CA LEU A 104 15.99 -3.58 -5.43
C LEU A 104 16.41 -4.11 -6.81
N LYS A 105 16.91 -3.24 -7.71
CA LYS A 105 17.43 -3.66 -9.01
C LYS A 105 18.61 -4.61 -8.84
N TYR A 106 19.56 -4.28 -7.96
CA TYR A 106 20.75 -5.09 -7.72
C TYR A 106 20.43 -6.39 -6.97
N PHE A 107 19.43 -6.39 -6.10
CA PHE A 107 18.90 -7.64 -5.55
C PHE A 107 18.41 -8.57 -6.65
N GLN A 108 17.68 -8.05 -7.63
CA GLN A 108 17.21 -8.87 -8.76
C GLN A 108 18.35 -9.37 -9.66
N GLU A 109 19.36 -8.53 -9.93
CA GLU A 109 20.41 -8.85 -10.91
C GLU A 109 21.46 -9.79 -10.33
N ASP A 110 21.89 -9.54 -9.09
CA ASP A 110 23.06 -10.20 -8.51
C ASP A 110 22.69 -11.23 -7.43
N TYR A 111 21.57 -11.04 -6.73
CA TYR A 111 21.21 -11.85 -5.56
C TYR A 111 19.69 -12.16 -5.51
N PRO A 112 19.12 -12.78 -6.57
CA PRO A 112 17.69 -13.06 -6.68
C PRO A 112 17.17 -14.06 -5.63
N GLN A 113 18.04 -14.74 -4.92
CA GLN A 113 17.68 -15.68 -3.86
C GLN A 113 17.20 -15.00 -2.56
N TYR A 114 17.36 -13.69 -2.41
CA TYR A 114 16.85 -12.96 -1.25
C TYR A 114 15.46 -12.40 -1.53
N ASP A 115 14.52 -12.76 -0.69
CA ASP A 115 13.13 -12.31 -0.79
C ASP A 115 12.99 -10.91 -0.16
N VAL A 116 12.88 -9.89 -0.99
CA VAL A 116 12.81 -8.50 -0.56
C VAL A 116 11.47 -7.90 -1.00
N VAL A 117 10.74 -7.33 -0.07
CA VAL A 117 9.50 -6.59 -0.34
C VAL A 117 9.62 -5.16 0.15
N ALA A 118 9.33 -4.22 -0.73
CA ALA A 118 9.24 -2.80 -0.39
C ALA A 118 7.78 -2.36 -0.30
N ALA A 119 7.42 -1.62 0.75
CA ALA A 119 6.11 -0.99 0.87
C ALA A 119 6.22 0.53 0.70
N GLY A 120 5.28 1.13 -0.01
CA GLY A 120 5.24 2.57 -0.19
C GLY A 120 3.84 3.10 -0.51
N SER A 121 3.59 4.36 -0.18
CA SER A 121 2.36 5.01 -0.58
C SER A 121 2.41 5.39 -2.07
N LEU A 122 1.26 5.26 -2.77
CA LEU A 122 1.14 5.63 -4.20
C LEU A 122 1.56 7.09 -4.45
N LEU A 123 1.26 7.97 -3.51
CA LEU A 123 1.57 9.39 -3.63
C LEU A 123 3.09 9.62 -3.64
N GLY A 124 3.83 9.00 -2.73
CA GLY A 124 5.28 9.13 -2.66
C GLY A 124 6.01 8.55 -3.89
N VAL A 125 5.56 7.38 -4.37
CA VAL A 125 6.15 6.74 -5.56
C VAL A 125 5.84 7.54 -6.82
N ALA A 126 4.60 8.02 -7.01
CA ALA A 126 4.21 8.80 -8.18
C ALA A 126 4.96 10.15 -8.27
N VAL A 127 5.15 10.83 -7.15
CA VAL A 127 5.92 12.10 -7.12
C VAL A 127 7.38 11.87 -7.50
N ASN A 128 7.95 10.74 -7.12
CA ASN A 128 9.32 10.37 -7.50
C ASN A 128 9.46 9.99 -8.98
N GLN A 129 8.41 9.49 -9.63
CA GLN A 129 8.39 9.20 -11.07
C GLN A 129 8.27 10.48 -11.93
N GLY A 130 7.65 11.54 -11.40
CA GLY A 130 7.33 12.78 -12.11
C GLY A 130 8.41 13.86 -12.09
N ASN A 131 9.47 13.71 -11.31
CA ASN A 131 10.57 14.68 -11.28
C ASN A 131 11.56 14.46 -12.45
N LYS A 132 11.12 14.76 -13.67
CA LYS A 132 12.07 15.25 -14.69
C LYS A 132 12.47 16.66 -14.25
N PRO A 133 13.76 16.99 -14.22
CA PRO A 133 14.19 18.35 -13.95
C PRO A 133 13.59 19.25 -15.02
N ASP A 134 12.70 20.19 -14.66
CA ASP A 134 12.49 21.38 -15.45
C ASP A 134 13.86 22.04 -15.57
N GLN A 135 14.35 22.15 -16.80
CA GLN A 135 15.57 22.84 -17.15
C GLN A 135 15.48 24.25 -16.59
N GLU A 136 16.29 24.54 -15.60
CA GLU A 136 16.84 25.81 -15.15
C GLU A 136 16.97 25.84 -13.62
N GLU A 137 18.03 25.16 -13.12
CA GLU A 137 18.71 25.61 -11.89
C GLU A 137 20.11 24.98 -11.84
N THR A 138 21.07 25.84 -12.07
CA THR A 138 22.48 25.90 -11.64
C THR A 138 23.18 24.59 -11.25
N GLN A 139 24.27 24.37 -12.02
CA GLN A 139 25.40 23.50 -11.74
C GLN A 139 25.80 23.52 -10.25
N GLU A 140 25.80 22.33 -9.67
CA GLU A 140 26.54 21.79 -8.55
C GLU A 140 25.66 20.93 -7.66
N LYS A 141 25.29 19.77 -8.20
CA LYS A 141 25.19 18.46 -7.51
C LYS A 141 24.74 17.47 -8.58
N GLN A 142 25.60 16.53 -8.92
CA GLN A 142 25.23 15.32 -9.66
C GLN A 142 24.24 14.55 -8.77
N GLU A 143 22.94 14.92 -8.80
CA GLU A 143 21.89 13.99 -8.43
C GLU A 143 21.91 12.93 -9.53
N GLU A 144 22.49 11.76 -9.22
CA GLU A 144 22.39 10.58 -10.07
C GLU A 144 20.93 10.45 -10.50
N GLU A 145 20.69 10.41 -11.81
CA GLU A 145 19.35 10.25 -12.39
C GLU A 145 18.67 9.07 -11.73
N PHE A 146 17.72 9.34 -10.88
CA PHE A 146 16.93 8.32 -10.25
C PHE A 146 16.08 7.62 -11.30
N SER A 147 16.51 6.44 -11.75
CA SER A 147 15.73 5.58 -12.61
C SER A 147 14.91 4.62 -11.76
N TYR A 148 13.59 4.67 -11.87
CA TYR A 148 12.72 3.64 -11.30
C TYR A 148 13.12 2.26 -11.87
N PRO A 149 13.19 1.20 -11.07
CA PRO A 149 13.67 -0.13 -11.49
C PRO A 149 12.67 -0.86 -12.39
N VAL A 150 12.31 -0.25 -13.53
CA VAL A 150 11.35 -0.79 -14.51
C VAL A 150 11.80 -2.17 -14.98
N GLY A 151 10.89 -3.16 -14.87
CA GLY A 151 11.16 -4.54 -15.30
C GLY A 151 12.08 -5.35 -14.38
N LYS A 152 12.60 -4.75 -13.29
CA LYS A 152 13.48 -5.40 -12.30
C LYS A 152 12.78 -5.67 -10.98
N VAL A 153 11.54 -5.28 -10.86
CA VAL A 153 10.68 -5.51 -9.69
C VAL A 153 9.33 -6.02 -10.14
N ASP A 154 8.67 -6.77 -9.27
CA ASP A 154 7.26 -7.09 -9.36
C ASP A 154 6.45 -6.03 -8.61
N GLU A 155 5.23 -5.78 -9.03
CA GLU A 155 4.37 -4.79 -8.40
C GLU A 155 3.01 -5.40 -8.04
N LEU A 156 2.61 -5.21 -6.79
CA LEU A 156 1.26 -5.47 -6.32
C LEU A 156 0.65 -4.20 -5.76
N ARG A 157 -0.66 -4.11 -5.86
CA ARG A 157 -1.39 -2.94 -5.36
C ARG A 157 -2.43 -3.35 -4.33
N LEU A 158 -2.30 -2.80 -3.12
CA LEU A 158 -3.26 -2.97 -2.05
C LEU A 158 -4.24 -1.80 -2.06
N TYR A 159 -5.50 -2.13 -2.20
CA TYR A 159 -6.63 -1.18 -2.13
C TYR A 159 -7.28 -1.22 -0.75
N PRO A 160 -8.13 -0.25 -0.40
CA PRO A 160 -9.08 -0.43 0.68
C PRO A 160 -9.87 -1.73 0.51
N MET A 161 -10.40 -2.28 1.57
CA MET A 161 -11.21 -3.50 1.53
C MET A 161 -12.41 -3.31 0.60
N ASP A 162 -12.62 -4.25 -0.30
CA ASP A 162 -13.84 -4.30 -1.09
C ASP A 162 -15.00 -4.91 -0.29
N PHE A 163 -16.18 -4.98 -0.89
CA PHE A 163 -17.36 -5.48 -0.19
C PHE A 163 -17.23 -6.95 0.24
N GLU A 164 -16.57 -7.77 -0.55
CA GLU A 164 -16.34 -9.18 -0.20
C GLU A 164 -15.37 -9.32 0.99
N GLU A 165 -14.27 -8.56 1.00
CA GLU A 165 -13.33 -8.51 2.12
C GLU A 165 -14.01 -7.94 3.39
N PHE A 166 -14.93 -6.98 3.23
CA PHE A 166 -15.76 -6.48 4.30
C PHE A 166 -16.69 -7.56 4.85
N LEU A 167 -17.34 -8.36 4.01
CA LEU A 167 -18.16 -9.49 4.45
C LEU A 167 -17.33 -10.52 5.21
N TRP A 168 -16.12 -10.84 4.77
CA TRP A 168 -15.21 -11.70 5.50
C TRP A 168 -14.85 -11.14 6.89
N ALA A 169 -14.62 -9.83 6.99
CA ALA A 169 -14.37 -9.19 8.28
C ALA A 169 -15.57 -9.25 9.22
N MET A 170 -16.79 -9.34 8.67
CA MET A 170 -18.04 -9.52 9.43
C MET A 170 -18.37 -10.99 9.69
N ASN A 171 -17.49 -11.94 9.39
CA ASN A 171 -17.71 -13.39 9.45
C ASN A 171 -18.90 -13.86 8.59
N MET A 172 -19.13 -13.20 7.44
CA MET A 172 -20.19 -13.49 6.48
C MET A 172 -19.62 -14.15 5.20
N ASP A 173 -18.69 -15.09 5.36
CA ASP A 173 -18.03 -15.76 4.24
C ASP A 173 -19.03 -16.49 3.33
N ILE A 174 -20.03 -17.16 3.92
CA ILE A 174 -21.08 -17.89 3.16
C ILE A 174 -21.89 -16.92 2.30
N LEU A 175 -22.26 -15.75 2.84
CA LEU A 175 -22.97 -14.73 2.05
C LEU A 175 -22.12 -14.21 0.89
N ALA A 176 -20.81 -14.04 1.11
CA ALA A 176 -19.90 -13.63 0.05
C ALA A 176 -19.80 -14.67 -1.08
N GLU A 177 -19.75 -15.97 -0.73
CA GLU A 177 -19.76 -17.07 -1.69
C GLU A 177 -21.08 -17.18 -2.44
N ASP A 178 -22.20 -17.01 -1.76
CA ASP A 178 -23.54 -17.07 -2.35
C ASP A 178 -23.75 -15.92 -3.37
N ILE A 179 -23.35 -14.71 -3.01
CA ILE A 179 -23.36 -13.57 -3.95
C ILE A 179 -22.55 -13.89 -5.22
N ARG A 180 -21.35 -14.45 -5.06
CA ARG A 180 -20.48 -14.82 -6.17
C ARG A 180 -21.08 -15.93 -7.03
N THR A 181 -21.70 -16.94 -6.42
CA THR A 181 -22.33 -18.05 -7.11
C THR A 181 -23.50 -17.57 -7.97
N HIS A 182 -24.40 -16.78 -7.41
CA HIS A 182 -25.54 -16.22 -8.13
C HIS A 182 -25.13 -15.26 -9.24
N PHE A 183 -24.07 -14.46 -9.02
CA PHE A 183 -23.49 -13.62 -10.07
C PHE A 183 -22.95 -14.44 -11.24
N ASN A 184 -22.22 -15.53 -10.97
CA ASN A 184 -21.61 -16.37 -12.00
C ASN A 184 -22.65 -17.20 -12.76
N SER A 185 -23.69 -17.68 -12.08
CA SER A 185 -24.79 -18.44 -12.73
C SER A 185 -25.80 -17.55 -13.42
N ASN A 186 -25.74 -16.23 -13.20
CA ASN A 186 -26.75 -15.25 -13.67
C ASN A 186 -28.16 -15.58 -13.19
N GLU A 187 -28.29 -16.14 -11.99
CA GLU A 187 -29.55 -16.48 -11.35
C GLU A 187 -29.85 -15.48 -10.22
N ALA A 188 -31.15 -15.18 -10.01
CA ALA A 188 -31.56 -14.30 -8.96
C ALA A 188 -31.40 -14.97 -7.58
N MET A 189 -30.86 -14.23 -6.61
CA MET A 189 -30.81 -14.67 -5.22
C MET A 189 -32.21 -14.76 -4.61
N PRO A 190 -32.44 -15.66 -3.63
CA PRO A 190 -33.65 -15.63 -2.82
C PRO A 190 -33.84 -14.25 -2.19
N ALA A 191 -35.09 -13.74 -2.18
CA ALA A 191 -35.38 -12.36 -1.77
C ALA A 191 -34.86 -12.02 -0.36
N SER A 192 -34.95 -12.96 0.60
CA SER A 192 -34.45 -12.76 1.96
C SER A 192 -32.91 -12.66 2.03
N VAL A 193 -32.19 -13.45 1.24
CA VAL A 193 -30.73 -13.42 1.17
C VAL A 193 -30.26 -12.16 0.46
N HIS A 194 -30.96 -11.77 -0.62
CA HIS A 194 -30.68 -10.51 -1.29
C HIS A 194 -30.87 -9.30 -0.35
N GLN A 195 -31.95 -9.28 0.43
CA GLN A 195 -32.16 -8.21 1.42
C GLN A 195 -31.04 -8.18 2.48
N LEU A 196 -30.62 -9.34 2.97
CA LEU A 196 -29.47 -9.42 3.89
C LEU A 196 -28.19 -8.85 3.25
N ALA A 197 -27.92 -9.19 1.99
CA ALA A 197 -26.77 -8.65 1.26
C ALA A 197 -26.84 -7.11 1.10
N LEU A 198 -28.04 -6.57 0.83
CA LEU A 198 -28.27 -5.10 0.76
C LEU A 198 -28.04 -4.43 2.11
N ASP A 199 -28.46 -5.04 3.22
CA ASP A 199 -28.26 -4.48 4.55
C ASP A 199 -26.75 -4.39 4.89
N TYR A 200 -25.97 -5.42 4.55
CA TYR A 200 -24.50 -5.38 4.71
C TYR A 200 -23.85 -4.37 3.74
N TYR A 201 -24.35 -4.27 2.52
CA TYR A 201 -23.85 -3.30 1.56
C TYR A 201 -24.08 -1.85 2.01
N GLN A 202 -25.25 -1.54 2.59
CA GLN A 202 -25.51 -0.23 3.20
C GLN A 202 -24.54 0.07 4.35
N ARG A 203 -24.25 -0.92 5.21
CA ARG A 203 -23.22 -0.77 6.26
C ARG A 203 -21.86 -0.47 5.66
N TYR A 204 -21.46 -1.22 4.64
CA TYR A 204 -20.19 -1.01 3.93
C TYR A 204 -20.09 0.40 3.34
N LEU A 205 -21.17 0.94 2.77
CA LEU A 205 -21.18 2.32 2.24
C LEU A 205 -20.97 3.38 3.33
N ILE A 206 -21.39 3.11 4.56
CA ILE A 206 -21.22 4.03 5.70
C ILE A 206 -19.83 3.89 6.32
N ILE A 207 -19.38 2.65 6.55
CA ILE A 207 -18.12 2.33 7.25
C ILE A 207 -16.92 2.52 6.31
N GLY A 208 -17.11 2.23 5.01
CA GLY A 208 -16.05 2.22 4.01
C GLY A 208 -15.16 0.98 4.08
N GLY A 209 -14.12 0.96 3.25
CA GLY A 209 -13.18 -0.16 3.15
C GLY A 209 -11.82 0.07 3.85
N MET A 210 -11.67 1.13 4.64
CA MET A 210 -10.41 1.33 5.37
C MET A 210 -10.29 0.34 6.53
N PRO A 211 -9.22 -0.49 6.60
CA PRO A 211 -9.13 -1.60 7.55
C PRO A 211 -9.33 -1.19 9.01
N GLU A 212 -8.81 -0.02 9.41
CA GLU A 212 -8.97 0.49 10.77
C GLU A 212 -10.45 0.81 11.08
N SER A 213 -11.17 1.43 10.14
CA SER A 213 -12.59 1.73 10.29
C SER A 213 -13.42 0.44 10.34
N VAL A 214 -13.12 -0.54 9.47
CA VAL A 214 -13.79 -1.85 9.47
C VAL A 214 -13.51 -2.59 10.78
N GLY A 215 -12.25 -2.62 11.24
CA GLY A 215 -11.86 -3.23 12.51
C GLY A 215 -12.58 -2.62 13.69
N LYS A 216 -12.68 -1.29 13.72
CA LYS A 216 -13.40 -0.57 14.78
C LYS A 216 -14.90 -0.93 14.79
N TYR A 217 -15.52 -1.09 13.63
CA TYR A 217 -16.90 -1.52 13.54
C TYR A 217 -17.09 -2.97 14.01
N VAL A 218 -16.20 -3.88 13.61
CA VAL A 218 -16.24 -5.28 14.08
C VAL A 218 -16.17 -5.37 15.60
N GLU A 219 -15.35 -4.52 16.22
CA GLU A 219 -15.11 -4.49 17.66
C GLU A 219 -16.28 -3.87 18.45
N THR A 220 -16.85 -2.78 17.95
CA THR A 220 -17.76 -1.92 18.74
C THR A 220 -19.19 -1.86 18.21
N HIS A 221 -19.44 -2.25 16.98
CA HIS A 221 -20.70 -2.06 16.23
C HIS A 221 -21.21 -0.61 16.22
N SER A 222 -20.32 0.36 16.43
CA SER A 222 -20.62 1.79 16.55
C SER A 222 -20.20 2.57 15.29
N TYR A 223 -21.18 3.11 14.57
CA TYR A 223 -20.92 4.03 13.46
C TYR A 223 -20.22 5.32 13.90
N LEU A 224 -20.47 5.78 15.12
CA LEU A 224 -19.84 6.99 15.65
C LEU A 224 -18.34 6.81 15.82
N GLU A 225 -17.91 5.67 16.33
CA GLU A 225 -16.49 5.35 16.48
C GLU A 225 -15.80 5.18 15.11
N CYS A 226 -16.48 4.53 14.15
CA CYS A 226 -15.97 4.47 12.77
C CYS A 226 -15.77 5.86 12.16
N ARG A 227 -16.71 6.78 12.39
CA ARG A 227 -16.60 8.17 11.92
C ARG A 227 -15.39 8.87 12.52
N THR A 228 -15.07 8.64 13.79
CA THR A 228 -13.87 9.18 14.44
C THR A 228 -12.59 8.68 13.74
N VAL A 229 -12.53 7.38 13.44
CA VAL A 229 -11.43 6.79 12.67
C VAL A 229 -11.34 7.39 11.26
N GLN A 230 -12.46 7.49 10.56
CA GLN A 230 -12.51 8.09 9.21
C GLN A 230 -12.01 9.54 9.21
N GLN A 231 -12.38 10.34 10.21
CA GLN A 231 -11.88 11.71 10.37
C GLN A 231 -10.37 11.75 10.60
N SER A 232 -9.83 10.85 11.42
CA SER A 232 -8.38 10.73 11.64
C SER A 232 -7.64 10.38 10.35
N ILE A 233 -8.18 9.45 9.56
CA ILE A 233 -7.65 9.08 8.25
C ILE A 233 -7.60 10.30 7.30
N LEU A 234 -8.69 11.06 7.21
CA LEU A 234 -8.76 12.28 6.38
C LEU A 234 -7.77 13.35 6.83
N LEU A 235 -7.57 13.52 8.14
CA LEU A 235 -6.55 14.43 8.68
C LEU A 235 -5.13 13.97 8.27
N GLY A 236 -4.86 12.66 8.31
CA GLY A 236 -3.60 12.10 7.83
C GLY A 236 -3.34 12.39 6.35
N TYR A 237 -4.34 12.20 5.47
CA TYR A 237 -4.23 12.56 4.06
C TYR A 237 -3.96 14.04 3.84
N ASN A 238 -4.63 14.93 4.61
CA ASN A 238 -4.39 16.37 4.53
C ASN A 238 -2.96 16.74 4.95
N ALA A 239 -2.40 16.08 5.95
CA ALA A 239 -1.00 16.28 6.38
C ALA A 239 -0.01 15.83 5.29
N ASP A 240 -0.27 14.68 4.64
CA ASP A 240 0.58 14.19 3.55
C ASP A 240 0.57 15.12 2.33
N MET A 241 -0.59 15.69 1.98
CA MET A 241 -0.66 16.69 0.90
C MET A 241 0.25 17.89 1.15
N VAL A 242 0.48 18.26 2.42
CA VAL A 242 1.42 19.32 2.78
C VAL A 242 2.87 18.81 2.68
N LYS A 243 3.13 17.60 3.17
CA LYS A 243 4.49 17.03 3.22
C LYS A 243 5.09 16.84 1.81
N TYR A 244 4.26 16.40 0.85
CA TYR A 244 4.75 16.01 -0.49
C TYR A 244 4.46 17.01 -1.60
N ALA A 245 3.71 18.08 -1.33
CA ALA A 245 3.40 19.11 -2.31
C ALA A 245 4.56 20.09 -2.52
N LYS A 246 4.79 20.50 -3.76
CA LYS A 246 5.70 21.62 -4.03
C LYS A 246 5.15 22.92 -3.40
N PRO A 247 6.02 23.85 -2.97
CA PRO A 247 5.57 25.16 -2.48
C PRO A 247 4.58 25.82 -3.47
N GLY A 248 3.46 26.32 -2.94
CA GLY A 248 2.40 26.96 -3.74
C GLY A 248 1.37 26.02 -4.38
N THR A 249 1.59 24.70 -4.40
CA THR A 249 0.61 23.76 -4.98
C THR A 249 -0.33 23.13 -3.94
N THR A 250 0.00 23.18 -2.67
CA THR A 250 -0.78 22.59 -1.56
C THR A 250 -2.26 23.01 -1.57
N VAL A 251 -2.52 24.31 -1.79
CA VAL A 251 -3.90 24.86 -1.82
C VAL A 251 -4.70 24.21 -2.95
N LYS A 252 -4.11 24.09 -4.14
CA LYS A 252 -4.74 23.47 -5.31
C LYS A 252 -5.03 21.98 -5.08
N ILE A 253 -4.06 21.24 -4.50
CA ILE A 253 -4.22 19.81 -4.19
C ILE A 253 -5.36 19.61 -3.18
N ARG A 254 -5.40 20.42 -2.11
CA ARG A 254 -6.49 20.37 -1.12
C ARG A 254 -7.84 20.73 -1.74
N ALA A 255 -7.90 21.76 -2.59
CA ALA A 255 -9.14 22.12 -3.28
C ALA A 255 -9.63 20.96 -4.16
N CYS A 256 -8.76 20.32 -4.92
CA CYS A 256 -9.08 19.13 -5.71
C CYS A 256 -9.61 18.00 -4.81
N PHE A 257 -8.92 17.67 -3.73
CA PHE A 257 -9.31 16.61 -2.80
C PHE A 257 -10.67 16.88 -2.16
N ASN A 258 -10.88 18.09 -1.66
CA ASN A 258 -12.14 18.49 -1.01
C ASN A 258 -13.32 18.55 -2.00
N SER A 259 -13.06 18.70 -3.29
CA SER A 259 -14.11 18.71 -4.32
C SER A 259 -14.64 17.31 -4.67
N ILE A 260 -13.92 16.22 -4.31
CA ILE A 260 -14.26 14.85 -4.69
C ILE A 260 -15.70 14.46 -4.30
N PRO A 261 -16.18 14.66 -3.05
CA PRO A 261 -17.53 14.26 -2.68
C PRO A 261 -18.61 14.98 -3.52
N ALA A 262 -18.42 16.29 -3.74
CA ALA A 262 -19.36 17.08 -4.55
C ALA A 262 -19.36 16.67 -6.03
N GLN A 263 -18.23 16.24 -6.55
CA GLN A 263 -18.11 15.76 -7.94
C GLN A 263 -18.69 14.37 -8.13
N LEU A 264 -18.52 13.48 -7.15
CA LEU A 264 -19.11 12.14 -7.17
C LEU A 264 -20.65 12.17 -7.03
N ALA A 265 -21.19 13.18 -6.38
CA ALA A 265 -22.64 13.36 -6.21
C ALA A 265 -23.37 13.81 -7.49
N LYS A 266 -22.65 14.18 -8.56
CA LYS A 266 -23.25 14.59 -9.83
C LYS A 266 -23.61 13.38 -10.69
N GLU A 267 -24.66 13.53 -11.53
CA GLU A 267 -25.04 12.53 -12.53
C GLU A 267 -23.87 12.18 -13.45
N ASN A 268 -23.15 13.19 -13.94
CA ASN A 268 -21.92 13.01 -14.70
C ASN A 268 -20.72 12.94 -13.74
N ARG A 269 -20.30 11.72 -13.38
CA ARG A 269 -19.19 11.41 -12.46
C ARG A 269 -17.79 11.73 -13.02
N LYS A 270 -17.66 12.56 -14.06
CA LYS A 270 -16.37 12.99 -14.60
C LYS A 270 -15.79 14.11 -13.75
N PHE A 271 -14.50 13.95 -13.38
CA PHE A 271 -13.78 14.98 -12.64
C PHE A 271 -13.62 16.25 -13.51
N GLN A 272 -14.00 17.39 -12.96
CA GLN A 272 -13.94 18.69 -13.64
C GLN A 272 -13.02 19.65 -12.88
N ASN A 273 -11.82 19.89 -13.40
CA ASN A 273 -10.81 20.75 -12.78
C ASN A 273 -11.33 22.18 -12.48
N LYS A 274 -12.23 22.73 -13.30
CA LYS A 274 -12.80 24.08 -13.12
C LYS A 274 -13.65 24.22 -11.84
N LEU A 275 -14.07 23.12 -11.24
CA LEU A 275 -14.91 23.11 -10.03
C LEU A 275 -14.09 22.89 -8.75
N ALA A 276 -12.79 22.72 -8.88
CA ALA A 276 -11.84 22.56 -7.79
C ALA A 276 -11.07 23.86 -7.48
N GLN A 277 -11.49 24.98 -8.08
CA GLN A 277 -10.93 26.32 -7.83
C GLN A 277 -11.66 27.05 -6.74
#